data_a29dcdca0b4ffb09bb4bdeb851cdeddd
#
_entry.id   a29dcdca0b4ffb09bb4bdeb851cdeddd
#
_cell.length_a   1.000
_cell.length_b   1.000
_cell.length_c   1.000
_cell.angle_alpha   90.00
_cell.angle_beta   90.00
_cell.angle_gamma   90.00
#
_symmetry.space_group_name_H-M   'P 1'
#
loop_
_entity.id
_entity.type
_entity.pdbx_description
1 polymer ?
#
loop_
_entity_poly.entity_id
_entity_poly.type
_entity_poly.pdbx_seq_one_letter_code
_entity_poly.pdbx_strand_id
1 'polypeptide(L)'
;MTAPATIEIKDEIAVITMDDSKANAINPPMLEALNACLDQAEKDAKVLIITGREGRFSGGFDLKLMMSLPGPEVKALVDGGGKLAHRLYGFPMPVIAACNGHGVAMGSFILLSSDVRIGTAGAFKIGANETQINMVLPIFASELVKARVDQAYLTRSMVFGELFDPETAVKVGYLDQVVDAGALMATAKAMAEALKPLSGSSLTGNKRLLRETTLATIGASLPD
;
A
#
# COMPACT_ATOMS: atom_id res chain seq x y z
N MET A 1 -8.20 -23.69 -3.28
CA MET A 1 -7.50 -22.52 -3.84
C MET A 1 -6.61 -21.98 -2.73
N THR A 2 -5.37 -21.61 -3.02
CA THR A 2 -4.47 -20.94 -2.07
C THR A 2 -5.00 -19.53 -1.79
N ALA A 3 -4.84 -19.03 -0.56
CA ALA A 3 -5.21 -17.67 -0.21
C ALA A 3 -4.43 -16.66 -1.08
N PRO A 4 -5.06 -15.56 -1.55
CA PRO A 4 -4.41 -14.59 -2.44
C PRO A 4 -3.38 -13.70 -1.72
N ALA A 5 -3.31 -13.75 -0.41
CA ALA A 5 -2.24 -13.21 0.41
C ALA A 5 -1.86 -14.21 1.49
N THR A 6 -0.57 -14.31 1.79
CA THR A 6 -0.02 -15.19 2.82
C THR A 6 0.91 -14.41 3.72
N ILE A 7 1.12 -14.89 4.95
CA ILE A 7 2.05 -14.30 5.91
C ILE A 7 3.07 -15.33 6.37
N GLU A 8 4.32 -14.92 6.46
CA GLU A 8 5.40 -15.63 7.15
C GLU A 8 5.93 -14.72 8.25
N ILE A 9 6.07 -15.25 9.47
CA ILE A 9 6.64 -14.51 10.60
C ILE A 9 7.91 -15.23 11.05
N LYS A 10 9.01 -14.52 11.03
CA LYS A 10 10.30 -15.00 11.50
C LYS A 10 11.04 -13.88 12.23
N ASP A 11 11.62 -14.18 13.37
CA ASP A 11 12.39 -13.24 14.19
C ASP A 11 11.63 -11.91 14.46
N GLU A 12 10.30 -12.00 14.73
CA GLU A 12 9.39 -10.88 14.96
C GLU A 12 9.21 -9.94 13.75
N ILE A 13 9.59 -10.38 12.54
CA ILE A 13 9.34 -9.71 11.27
C ILE A 13 8.28 -10.49 10.50
N ALA A 14 7.15 -9.85 10.23
CA ALA A 14 6.10 -10.39 9.37
C ALA A 14 6.36 -10.00 7.92
N VAL A 15 6.24 -10.96 7.01
CA VAL A 15 6.27 -10.74 5.56
C VAL A 15 4.94 -11.18 4.98
N ILE A 16 4.14 -10.22 4.52
CA ILE A 16 2.91 -10.50 3.77
C ILE A 16 3.24 -10.49 2.29
N THR A 17 2.91 -11.58 1.60
CA THR A 17 3.07 -11.71 0.15
C THR A 17 1.70 -11.80 -0.52
N MET A 18 1.38 -10.86 -1.39
CA MET A 18 0.22 -10.89 -2.28
C MET A 18 0.55 -11.72 -3.52
N ASP A 19 -0.22 -12.76 -3.78
CA ASP A 19 -0.12 -13.57 -5.00
C ASP A 19 -1.49 -14.17 -5.38
N ASP A 20 -2.19 -13.49 -6.27
CA ASP A 20 -3.41 -13.97 -6.91
C ASP A 20 -3.14 -14.70 -8.23
N SER A 21 -1.87 -15.00 -8.53
CA SER A 21 -1.36 -15.53 -9.80
C SER A 21 -1.56 -14.63 -11.03
N LYS A 22 -2.06 -13.40 -10.83
CA LYS A 22 -2.37 -12.42 -11.90
C LYS A 22 -1.75 -11.05 -11.57
N ALA A 23 -2.58 -10.07 -11.30
CA ALA A 23 -2.18 -8.69 -11.09
C ALA A 23 -2.17 -8.26 -9.60
N ASN A 24 -2.40 -9.15 -8.66
CA ASN A 24 -2.64 -8.83 -7.26
C ASN A 24 -3.76 -7.79 -7.12
N ALA A 25 -4.89 -8.08 -7.80
CA ALA A 25 -6.02 -7.19 -7.82
C ALA A 25 -6.73 -7.18 -6.46
N ILE A 26 -7.08 -5.99 -6.00
CA ILE A 26 -7.82 -5.80 -4.75
C ILE A 26 -9.30 -6.07 -5.02
N ASN A 27 -9.78 -7.15 -4.43
CA ASN A 27 -11.14 -7.65 -4.44
C ASN A 27 -11.51 -8.18 -3.05
N PRO A 28 -12.75 -8.60 -2.77
CA PRO A 28 -13.13 -9.04 -1.45
C PRO A 28 -12.27 -10.17 -0.87
N PRO A 29 -11.93 -11.25 -1.60
CA PRO A 29 -11.01 -12.28 -1.11
C PRO A 29 -9.61 -11.77 -0.76
N MET A 30 -9.05 -10.84 -1.55
CA MET A 30 -7.75 -10.24 -1.26
C MET A 30 -7.82 -9.35 -0.03
N LEU A 31 -8.87 -8.55 0.13
CA LEU A 31 -9.09 -7.71 1.31
C LEU A 31 -9.22 -8.55 2.58
N GLU A 32 -9.98 -9.64 2.53
CA GLU A 32 -10.13 -10.58 3.64
C GLU A 32 -8.78 -11.21 4.03
N ALA A 33 -8.04 -11.74 3.05
CA ALA A 33 -6.73 -12.34 3.28
C ALA A 33 -5.71 -11.36 3.85
N LEU A 34 -5.66 -10.12 3.31
CA LEU A 34 -4.77 -9.07 3.83
C LEU A 34 -5.11 -8.69 5.26
N ASN A 35 -6.40 -8.51 5.59
CA ASN A 35 -6.81 -8.19 6.96
C ASN A 35 -6.48 -9.31 7.93
N ALA A 36 -6.70 -10.57 7.58
CA ALA A 36 -6.30 -11.71 8.40
C ALA A 36 -4.78 -11.75 8.64
N CYS A 37 -3.97 -11.48 7.60
CA CYS A 37 -2.52 -11.37 7.73
C CYS A 37 -2.11 -10.21 8.65
N LEU A 38 -2.80 -9.05 8.54
CA LEU A 38 -2.55 -7.90 9.40
C LEU A 38 -2.90 -8.18 10.88
N ASP A 39 -4.00 -8.90 11.13
CA ASP A 39 -4.37 -9.33 12.50
C ASP A 39 -3.28 -10.21 13.12
N GLN A 40 -2.73 -11.12 12.34
CA GLN A 40 -1.64 -11.98 12.80
C GLN A 40 -0.33 -11.18 12.99
N ALA A 41 0.02 -10.30 12.05
CA ALA A 41 1.21 -9.45 12.17
C ALA A 41 1.16 -8.57 13.42
N GLU A 42 0.00 -7.94 13.69
CA GLU A 42 -0.20 -7.06 14.86
C GLU A 42 0.01 -7.79 16.19
N LYS A 43 -0.35 -9.08 16.22
CA LYS A 43 -0.21 -9.91 17.42
C LYS A 43 1.21 -10.47 17.61
N ASP A 44 1.85 -10.91 16.50
CA ASP A 44 3.01 -11.81 16.59
C ASP A 44 4.32 -11.18 16.05
N ALA A 45 4.28 -9.94 15.55
CA ALA A 45 5.45 -9.28 14.97
C ALA A 45 5.73 -7.87 15.55
N LYS A 46 6.90 -7.35 15.23
CA LYS A 46 7.32 -5.97 15.54
C LYS A 46 7.52 -5.09 14.31
N VAL A 47 7.67 -5.70 13.14
CA VAL A 47 7.80 -4.99 11.85
C VAL A 47 7.04 -5.78 10.80
N LEU A 48 6.37 -5.05 9.92
CA LEU A 48 5.64 -5.60 8.79
C LEU A 48 6.35 -5.26 7.47
N ILE A 49 6.57 -6.26 6.64
CA ILE A 49 6.93 -6.11 5.23
C ILE A 49 5.73 -6.55 4.39
N ILE A 50 5.30 -5.73 3.42
CA ILE A 50 4.31 -6.09 2.42
C ILE A 50 4.97 -6.13 1.06
N THR A 51 4.79 -7.23 0.32
CA THR A 51 5.30 -7.40 -1.04
C THR A 51 4.26 -8.09 -1.93
N GLY A 52 4.52 -8.12 -3.21
CA GLY A 52 3.73 -8.86 -4.18
C GLY A 52 4.52 -10.03 -4.77
N ARG A 53 3.97 -10.67 -5.79
CA ARG A 53 4.70 -11.63 -6.61
C ARG A 53 5.61 -10.93 -7.60
N GLU A 54 6.58 -11.62 -8.16
CA GLU A 54 7.56 -11.06 -9.10
C GLU A 54 6.89 -10.25 -10.23
N GLY A 55 7.36 -9.02 -10.43
CA GLY A 55 6.86 -8.08 -11.44
C GLY A 55 5.50 -7.45 -11.13
N ARG A 56 4.87 -7.79 -10.02
CA ARG A 56 3.52 -7.32 -9.66
C ARG A 56 3.39 -7.06 -8.17
N PHE A 57 3.48 -5.81 -7.75
CA PHE A 57 3.10 -5.44 -6.40
C PHE A 57 1.57 -5.47 -6.27
N SER A 58 0.86 -4.58 -6.96
CA SER A 58 -0.60 -4.65 -7.14
C SER A 58 -1.03 -3.76 -8.30
N GLY A 59 -1.97 -4.26 -9.11
CA GLY A 59 -2.61 -3.52 -10.20
C GLY A 59 -3.79 -2.64 -9.77
N GLY A 60 -4.09 -2.57 -8.47
CA GLY A 60 -5.24 -1.82 -7.95
C GLY A 60 -6.50 -2.66 -7.82
N PHE A 61 -7.65 -2.00 -7.79
CA PHE A 61 -8.93 -2.71 -7.70
C PHE A 61 -9.20 -3.58 -8.94
N ASP A 62 -9.93 -4.67 -8.74
CA ASP A 62 -10.38 -5.54 -9.83
C ASP A 62 -11.45 -4.82 -10.67
N LEU A 63 -11.01 -4.14 -11.74
CA LEU A 63 -11.90 -3.36 -12.61
C LEU A 63 -12.95 -4.23 -13.30
N LYS A 64 -12.63 -5.50 -13.62
CA LYS A 64 -13.62 -6.40 -14.24
C LYS A 64 -14.73 -6.72 -13.25
N LEU A 65 -14.38 -6.99 -12.00
CA LEU A 65 -15.34 -7.19 -10.93
C LEU A 65 -16.17 -5.93 -10.73
N MET A 66 -15.54 -4.75 -10.59
CA MET A 66 -16.23 -3.47 -10.39
C MET A 66 -17.26 -3.18 -11.49
N MET A 67 -16.94 -3.47 -12.76
CA MET A 67 -17.88 -3.27 -13.88
C MET A 67 -19.06 -4.25 -13.86
N SER A 68 -18.97 -5.36 -13.14
CA SER A 68 -20.03 -6.36 -13.03
C SER A 68 -20.91 -6.19 -11.79
N LEU A 69 -20.48 -5.40 -10.81
CA LEU A 69 -21.17 -5.21 -9.53
C LEU A 69 -22.17 -4.05 -9.58
N PRO A 70 -23.29 -4.13 -8.84
CA PRO A 70 -24.15 -2.99 -8.58
C PRO A 70 -23.41 -1.86 -7.83
N GLY A 71 -23.83 -0.62 -8.00
CA GLY A 71 -23.19 0.55 -7.40
C GLY A 71 -22.91 0.43 -5.88
N PRO A 72 -23.85 -0.04 -5.05
CA PRO A 72 -23.61 -0.23 -3.62
C PRO A 72 -22.48 -1.22 -3.30
N GLU A 73 -22.34 -2.29 -4.09
CA GLU A 73 -21.26 -3.29 -3.91
C GLU A 73 -19.91 -2.75 -4.38
N VAL A 74 -19.88 -1.95 -5.45
CA VAL A 74 -18.67 -1.22 -5.88
C VAL A 74 -18.24 -0.27 -4.76
N LYS A 75 -19.19 0.47 -4.18
CA LYS A 75 -18.89 1.35 -3.04
C LYS A 75 -18.31 0.56 -1.86
N ALA A 76 -18.91 -0.57 -1.51
CA ALA A 76 -18.42 -1.42 -0.40
C ALA A 76 -16.99 -1.93 -0.67
N LEU A 77 -16.65 -2.29 -1.91
CA LEU A 77 -15.29 -2.69 -2.28
C LEU A 77 -14.30 -1.53 -2.12
N VAL A 78 -14.66 -0.32 -2.58
CA VAL A 78 -13.83 0.88 -2.45
C VAL A 78 -13.65 1.27 -0.98
N ASP A 79 -14.71 1.23 -0.20
CA ASP A 79 -14.68 1.48 1.26
C ASP A 79 -13.77 0.44 1.97
N GLY A 80 -13.83 -0.83 1.56
CA GLY A 80 -12.95 -1.89 2.06
C GLY A 80 -11.47 -1.60 1.78
N GLY A 81 -11.15 -1.13 0.58
CA GLY A 81 -9.81 -0.66 0.24
C GLY A 81 -9.39 0.55 1.08
N GLY A 82 -10.30 1.49 1.29
CA GLY A 82 -10.08 2.64 2.17
C GLY A 82 -9.81 2.25 3.62
N LYS A 83 -10.58 1.28 4.17
CA LYS A 83 -10.35 0.73 5.52
C LYS A 83 -8.97 0.05 5.62
N LEU A 84 -8.56 -0.73 4.60
CA LEU A 84 -7.23 -1.32 4.54
C LEU A 84 -6.12 -0.25 4.54
N ALA A 85 -6.25 0.77 3.69
CA ALA A 85 -5.29 1.85 3.60
C ALA A 85 -5.19 2.66 4.90
N HIS A 86 -6.34 3.00 5.52
CA HIS A 86 -6.42 3.66 6.82
C HIS A 86 -5.74 2.84 7.92
N ARG A 87 -6.02 1.53 7.98
CA ARG A 87 -5.40 0.60 8.93
C ARG A 87 -3.87 0.57 8.77
N LEU A 88 -3.38 0.41 7.54
CA LEU A 88 -1.94 0.40 7.25
C LEU A 88 -1.27 1.73 7.60
N TYR A 89 -1.91 2.85 7.26
CA TYR A 89 -1.39 4.19 7.54
C TYR A 89 -1.24 4.47 9.03
N GLY A 90 -2.15 3.95 9.86
CA GLY A 90 -2.10 4.03 11.33
C GLY A 90 -1.51 2.80 12.02
N PHE A 91 -0.93 1.83 11.30
CA PHE A 91 -0.53 0.53 11.84
C PHE A 91 0.45 0.66 13.01
N PRO A 92 0.28 -0.11 14.11
CA PRO A 92 0.98 0.13 15.38
C PRO A 92 2.44 -0.34 15.41
N MET A 93 3.01 -0.62 14.24
CA MET A 93 4.43 -0.97 14.07
C MET A 93 4.97 -0.39 12.76
N PRO A 94 6.29 -0.43 12.49
CA PRO A 94 6.84 -0.07 11.19
C PRO A 94 6.28 -0.94 10.07
N VAL A 95 5.86 -0.31 8.96
CA VAL A 95 5.38 -0.95 7.75
C VAL A 95 6.31 -0.62 6.59
N ILE A 96 6.89 -1.64 5.98
CA ILE A 96 7.78 -1.53 4.82
C ILE A 96 7.06 -2.11 3.62
N ALA A 97 6.86 -1.33 2.58
CA ALA A 97 6.42 -1.84 1.28
C ALA A 97 7.64 -2.18 0.43
N ALA A 98 7.77 -3.45 0.05
CA ALA A 98 8.76 -3.94 -0.91
C ALA A 98 8.07 -4.09 -2.28
N CYS A 99 8.11 -3.00 -3.06
CA CYS A 99 7.43 -2.89 -4.35
C CYS A 99 8.24 -3.58 -5.45
N ASN A 100 7.96 -4.83 -5.68
CA ASN A 100 8.67 -5.70 -6.62
C ASN A 100 8.12 -5.66 -8.06
N GLY A 101 7.41 -4.61 -8.43
CA GLY A 101 6.83 -4.46 -9.75
C GLY A 101 5.84 -3.30 -9.85
N HIS A 102 4.82 -3.46 -10.70
CA HIS A 102 3.78 -2.44 -10.86
C HIS A 102 3.01 -2.21 -9.54
N GLY A 103 2.90 -0.93 -9.13
CA GLY A 103 2.13 -0.47 -7.98
C GLY A 103 1.15 0.64 -8.41
N VAL A 104 -0.03 0.25 -8.93
CA VAL A 104 -0.96 1.18 -9.59
C VAL A 104 -2.28 1.26 -8.81
N ALA A 105 -2.94 2.40 -8.87
CA ALA A 105 -4.23 2.65 -8.24
C ALA A 105 -4.20 2.24 -6.75
N MET A 106 -5.07 1.32 -6.29
CA MET A 106 -5.05 0.85 -4.90
C MET A 106 -3.68 0.29 -4.47
N GLY A 107 -2.88 -0.27 -5.40
CA GLY A 107 -1.50 -0.69 -5.13
C GLY A 107 -0.61 0.49 -4.73
N SER A 108 -0.74 1.64 -5.38
CA SER A 108 -0.03 2.86 -5.00
C SER A 108 -0.48 3.41 -3.65
N PHE A 109 -1.75 3.23 -3.27
CA PHE A 109 -2.24 3.68 -1.97
C PHE A 109 -1.75 2.77 -0.83
N ILE A 110 -1.53 1.48 -1.07
CA ILE A 110 -0.81 0.60 -0.13
C ILE A 110 0.64 1.10 0.06
N LEU A 111 1.32 1.51 -1.01
CA LEU A 111 2.65 2.14 -0.90
C LEU A 111 2.59 3.41 -0.04
N LEU A 112 1.70 4.35 -0.37
CA LEU A 112 1.58 5.62 0.37
C LEU A 112 1.15 5.44 1.84
N SER A 113 0.48 4.32 2.16
CA SER A 113 0.11 3.97 3.54
C SER A 113 1.27 3.38 4.35
N SER A 114 2.35 2.95 3.69
CA SER A 114 3.52 2.36 4.34
C SER A 114 4.48 3.43 4.87
N ASP A 115 5.31 3.07 5.87
CA ASP A 115 6.29 3.98 6.45
C ASP A 115 7.53 4.13 5.56
N VAL A 116 8.02 3.00 5.04
CA VAL A 116 9.16 2.91 4.11
C VAL A 116 8.71 2.19 2.84
N ARG A 117 9.14 2.69 1.68
CA ARG A 117 8.71 2.20 0.37
C ARG A 117 9.93 1.96 -0.51
N ILE A 118 10.30 0.69 -0.65
CA ILE A 118 11.46 0.27 -1.44
C ILE A 118 10.95 -0.31 -2.74
N GLY A 119 11.32 0.28 -3.86
CA GLY A 119 10.98 -0.22 -5.19
C GLY A 119 12.12 -1.00 -5.82
N THR A 120 11.81 -1.75 -6.86
CA THR A 120 12.81 -2.39 -7.72
C THR A 120 12.94 -1.66 -9.05
N ALA A 121 14.17 -1.57 -9.56
CA ALA A 121 14.44 -1.04 -10.90
C ALA A 121 13.76 -1.91 -11.97
N GLY A 122 13.31 -1.29 -13.06
CA GLY A 122 12.69 -1.99 -14.18
C GLY A 122 11.61 -1.16 -14.89
N ALA A 123 11.04 -1.73 -15.94
CA ALA A 123 9.98 -1.09 -16.73
C ALA A 123 8.62 -1.18 -16.05
N PHE A 124 8.53 -0.72 -14.80
CA PHE A 124 7.32 -0.75 -14.00
C PHE A 124 6.61 0.60 -14.01
N LYS A 125 5.34 0.59 -13.59
CA LYS A 125 4.49 1.79 -13.46
C LYS A 125 3.98 1.89 -12.04
N ILE A 126 4.11 3.09 -11.46
CA ILE A 126 3.75 3.40 -10.07
C ILE A 126 2.96 4.71 -10.06
N GLY A 127 1.83 4.71 -9.38
CA GLY A 127 1.00 5.91 -9.21
C GLY A 127 -0.49 5.65 -9.25
N ALA A 128 -1.26 6.72 -9.03
CA ALA A 128 -2.71 6.76 -9.08
C ALA A 128 -3.16 7.14 -10.49
N ASN A 129 -3.86 6.25 -11.19
CA ASN A 129 -4.27 6.48 -12.58
C ASN A 129 -5.79 6.62 -12.76
N GLU A 130 -6.50 6.92 -11.71
CA GLU A 130 -7.97 6.99 -11.69
C GLU A 130 -8.51 7.92 -12.75
N THR A 131 -7.93 9.11 -12.92
CA THR A 131 -8.35 10.06 -13.97
C THR A 131 -8.21 9.48 -15.38
N GLN A 132 -7.17 8.68 -15.63
CA GLN A 132 -6.95 8.05 -16.94
C GLN A 132 -8.01 6.99 -17.28
N ILE A 133 -8.68 6.45 -16.27
CA ILE A 133 -9.78 5.49 -16.41
C ILE A 133 -11.14 6.12 -16.09
N ASN A 134 -11.24 7.45 -16.16
CA ASN A 134 -12.45 8.23 -15.93
C ASN A 134 -13.09 8.00 -14.55
N MET A 135 -12.26 7.87 -13.51
CA MET A 135 -12.68 7.75 -12.11
C MET A 135 -12.19 8.95 -11.29
N VAL A 136 -12.98 9.35 -10.31
CA VAL A 136 -12.58 10.32 -9.30
C VAL A 136 -11.93 9.59 -8.14
N LEU A 137 -10.80 10.12 -7.64
CA LEU A 137 -10.12 9.58 -6.45
C LEU A 137 -11.08 9.61 -5.24
N PRO A 138 -11.26 8.48 -4.54
CA PRO A 138 -11.96 8.50 -3.26
C PRO A 138 -11.18 9.31 -2.22
N ILE A 139 -11.85 9.75 -1.16
CA ILE A 139 -11.26 10.63 -0.13
C ILE A 139 -9.99 10.03 0.46
N PHE A 140 -9.98 8.74 0.83
CA PHE A 140 -8.79 8.10 1.39
C PHE A 140 -7.57 8.19 0.46
N ALA A 141 -7.78 7.98 -0.84
CA ALA A 141 -6.73 8.02 -1.83
C ALA A 141 -6.19 9.44 -2.03
N SER A 142 -7.10 10.43 -2.14
CA SER A 142 -6.71 11.84 -2.27
C SER A 142 -5.93 12.33 -1.05
N GLU A 143 -6.33 11.95 0.15
CA GLU A 143 -5.63 12.34 1.38
C GLU A 143 -4.24 11.69 1.50
N LEU A 144 -4.08 10.43 1.10
CA LEU A 144 -2.78 9.78 1.05
C LEU A 144 -1.84 10.43 0.03
N VAL A 145 -2.36 10.75 -1.18
CA VAL A 145 -1.57 11.45 -2.20
C VAL A 145 -1.13 12.82 -1.68
N LYS A 146 -2.03 13.62 -1.12
CA LYS A 146 -1.69 14.94 -0.55
C LYS A 146 -0.67 14.86 0.59
N ALA A 147 -0.75 13.81 1.42
CA ALA A 147 0.12 13.65 2.57
C ALA A 147 1.54 13.16 2.23
N ARG A 148 1.72 12.50 1.08
CA ARG A 148 2.94 11.73 0.80
C ARG A 148 3.64 12.11 -0.50
N VAL A 149 2.91 12.63 -1.49
CA VAL A 149 3.46 13.04 -2.78
C VAL A 149 4.01 14.46 -2.66
N ASP A 150 5.17 14.69 -3.26
CA ASP A 150 5.78 16.02 -3.32
C ASP A 150 4.84 17.04 -3.99
N GLN A 151 4.76 18.23 -3.41
CA GLN A 151 3.81 19.25 -3.83
C GLN A 151 3.96 19.66 -5.29
N ALA A 152 5.16 19.63 -5.85
CA ALA A 152 5.43 19.92 -7.26
C ALA A 152 4.79 18.90 -8.23
N TYR A 153 4.48 17.70 -7.73
CA TYR A 153 3.91 16.61 -8.53
C TYR A 153 2.42 16.33 -8.25
N LEU A 154 1.79 17.06 -7.31
CA LEU A 154 0.38 16.78 -6.95
C LEU A 154 -0.56 16.87 -8.15
N THR A 155 -0.44 17.89 -9.00
CA THR A 155 -1.28 18.03 -10.19
C THR A 155 -1.07 16.84 -11.16
N ARG A 156 0.18 16.46 -11.41
CA ARG A 156 0.49 15.32 -12.29
C ARG A 156 -0.03 13.99 -11.75
N SER A 157 0.15 13.76 -10.45
CA SER A 157 -0.29 12.54 -9.77
C SER A 157 -1.81 12.45 -9.65
N MET A 158 -2.45 13.53 -9.16
CA MET A 158 -3.82 13.49 -8.71
C MET A 158 -4.82 13.91 -9.80
N VAL A 159 -4.46 14.96 -10.59
CA VAL A 159 -5.36 15.51 -11.60
C VAL A 159 -5.18 14.83 -12.95
N PHE A 160 -3.94 14.55 -13.33
CA PHE A 160 -3.64 13.92 -14.63
C PHE A 160 -3.55 12.37 -14.53
N GLY A 161 -3.46 11.83 -13.32
CA GLY A 161 -3.35 10.38 -13.10
C GLY A 161 -2.08 9.78 -13.72
N GLU A 162 -0.97 10.54 -13.71
CA GLU A 162 0.27 10.12 -14.35
C GLU A 162 0.91 8.93 -13.61
N LEU A 163 1.38 7.97 -14.38
CA LEU A 163 2.13 6.83 -13.89
C LEU A 163 3.63 7.03 -14.14
N PHE A 164 4.42 6.88 -13.10
CA PHE A 164 5.85 7.10 -13.09
C PHE A 164 6.63 5.79 -13.18
N ASP A 165 7.85 5.84 -13.75
CA ASP A 165 8.84 4.80 -13.57
C ASP A 165 9.36 4.80 -12.13
N PRO A 166 10.04 3.72 -11.66
CA PRO A 166 10.47 3.61 -10.27
C PRO A 166 11.40 4.76 -9.81
N GLU A 167 12.35 5.19 -10.64
CA GLU A 167 13.31 6.25 -10.31
C GLU A 167 12.61 7.61 -10.19
N THR A 168 11.66 7.89 -11.07
CA THR A 168 10.82 9.09 -10.99
C THR A 168 9.87 9.00 -9.80
N ALA A 169 9.34 7.80 -9.49
CA ALA A 169 8.46 7.60 -8.34
C ALA A 169 9.13 7.93 -6.99
N VAL A 170 10.46 7.82 -6.88
CA VAL A 170 11.22 8.32 -5.72
C VAL A 170 11.13 9.83 -5.62
N LYS A 171 11.35 10.55 -6.73
CA LYS A 171 11.27 12.03 -6.74
C LYS A 171 9.86 12.53 -6.45
N VAL A 172 8.88 11.80 -6.94
CA VAL A 172 7.45 12.11 -6.75
C VAL A 172 6.98 11.83 -5.32
N GLY A 173 7.58 10.84 -4.64
CA GLY A 173 7.21 10.46 -3.28
C GLY A 173 6.33 9.23 -3.18
N TYR A 174 6.16 8.45 -4.25
CA TYR A 174 5.55 7.11 -4.16
C TYR A 174 6.50 6.06 -3.60
N LEU A 175 7.81 6.22 -3.81
CA LEU A 175 8.88 5.40 -3.25
C LEU A 175 9.86 6.27 -2.46
N ASP A 176 10.66 5.63 -1.59
CA ASP A 176 11.76 6.28 -0.89
C ASP A 176 13.12 5.95 -1.52
N GLN A 177 13.23 4.76 -2.11
CA GLN A 177 14.43 4.32 -2.84
C GLN A 177 14.09 3.23 -3.86
N VAL A 178 15.00 3.05 -4.81
CA VAL A 178 14.98 1.95 -5.81
C VAL A 178 16.26 1.15 -5.68
N VAL A 179 16.12 -0.17 -5.77
CA VAL A 179 17.23 -1.12 -5.73
C VAL A 179 17.11 -2.13 -6.87
N ASP A 180 18.16 -2.88 -7.15
CA ASP A 180 18.10 -4.00 -8.09
C ASP A 180 17.08 -5.06 -7.62
N ALA A 181 16.41 -5.72 -8.56
CA ALA A 181 15.37 -6.70 -8.26
C ALA A 181 15.83 -7.80 -7.29
N GLY A 182 17.03 -8.32 -7.49
CA GLY A 182 17.62 -9.34 -6.61
C GLY A 182 17.97 -8.85 -5.20
N ALA A 183 18.06 -7.55 -4.98
CA ALA A 183 18.39 -6.95 -3.69
C ALA A 183 17.16 -6.52 -2.88
N LEU A 184 15.97 -6.44 -3.49
CA LEU A 184 14.77 -5.84 -2.86
C LEU A 184 14.44 -6.45 -1.50
N MET A 185 14.26 -7.76 -1.42
CA MET A 185 13.87 -8.41 -0.16
C MET A 185 15.00 -8.41 0.88
N ALA A 186 16.26 -8.48 0.46
CA ALA A 186 17.39 -8.35 1.36
C ALA A 186 17.44 -6.95 1.98
N THR A 187 17.22 -5.91 1.17
CA THR A 187 17.15 -4.51 1.62
C THR A 187 15.96 -4.29 2.55
N ALA A 188 14.78 -4.81 2.21
CA ALA A 188 13.59 -4.69 3.06
C ALA A 188 13.78 -5.38 4.42
N LYS A 189 14.39 -6.57 4.45
CA LYS A 189 14.70 -7.28 5.70
C LYS A 189 15.76 -6.56 6.54
N ALA A 190 16.80 -6.03 5.92
CA ALA A 190 17.80 -5.22 6.63
C ALA A 190 17.18 -3.96 7.25
N MET A 191 16.28 -3.28 6.52
CA MET A 191 15.51 -2.16 7.04
C MET A 191 14.60 -2.59 8.21
N ALA A 192 13.94 -3.74 8.10
CA ALA A 192 13.09 -4.28 9.16
C ALA A 192 13.89 -4.56 10.43
N GLU A 193 15.08 -5.17 10.33
CA GLU A 193 15.97 -5.39 11.47
C GLU A 193 16.40 -4.07 12.14
N ALA A 194 16.68 -3.04 11.34
CA ALA A 194 17.05 -1.73 11.88
C ALA A 194 15.86 -1.02 12.59
N LEU A 195 14.62 -1.22 12.12
CA LEU A 195 13.42 -0.60 12.68
C LEU A 195 12.82 -1.40 13.85
N LYS A 196 13.10 -2.69 13.95
CA LYS A 196 12.55 -3.59 14.98
C LYS A 196 12.74 -3.09 16.41
N PRO A 197 13.92 -2.56 16.83
CA PRO A 197 14.11 -2.00 18.17
C PRO A 197 13.25 -0.75 18.45
N LEU A 198 12.78 -0.05 17.41
CA LEU A 198 11.96 1.16 17.54
C LEU A 198 10.48 0.86 17.71
N SER A 199 10.04 -0.40 17.45
CA SER A 199 8.65 -0.79 17.57
C SER A 199 8.17 -0.68 19.00
N GLY A 200 7.11 0.11 19.22
CA GLY A 200 6.55 0.35 20.56
C GLY A 200 5.69 1.61 20.63
N SER A 201 5.32 1.99 21.84
CA SER A 201 4.38 3.09 22.09
C SER A 201 4.87 4.46 21.57
N SER A 202 6.18 4.73 21.66
CA SER A 202 6.77 5.99 21.17
C SER A 202 6.67 6.11 19.66
N LEU A 203 7.01 5.04 18.91
CA LEU A 203 6.86 5.02 17.46
C LEU A 203 5.39 5.20 17.08
N THR A 204 4.49 4.44 17.70
CA THR A 204 3.05 4.50 17.43
C THR A 204 2.48 5.88 17.74
N GLY A 205 2.88 6.48 18.86
CA GLY A 205 2.46 7.82 19.26
C GLY A 205 2.93 8.88 18.26
N ASN A 206 4.21 8.89 17.89
CA ASN A 206 4.77 9.83 16.92
C ASN A 206 4.16 9.66 15.52
N LYS A 207 3.92 8.40 15.10
CA LYS A 207 3.23 8.13 13.83
C LYS A 207 1.81 8.71 13.82
N ARG A 208 1.05 8.54 14.92
CA ARG A 208 -0.29 9.11 15.06
C ARG A 208 -0.28 10.63 15.05
N LEU A 209 0.62 11.26 15.80
CA LEU A 209 0.78 12.72 15.82
C LEU A 209 1.08 13.27 14.42
N LEU A 210 2.03 12.67 13.70
CA LEU A 210 2.38 13.09 12.35
C LEU A 210 1.22 12.95 11.36
N ARG A 211 0.36 11.94 11.55
CA ARG A 211 -0.68 11.52 10.59
C ARG A 211 -2.10 11.86 11.05
N GLU A 212 -2.26 12.55 12.17
CA GLU A 212 -3.53 12.77 12.86
C GLU A 212 -4.61 13.30 11.92
N THR A 213 -4.35 14.40 11.22
CA THR A 213 -5.33 15.05 10.32
C THR A 213 -5.75 14.12 9.19
N THR A 214 -4.77 13.47 8.54
CA THR A 214 -5.05 12.54 7.42
C THR A 214 -5.83 11.32 7.91
N LEU A 215 -5.45 10.72 9.04
CA LEU A 215 -6.18 9.59 9.64
C LEU A 215 -7.61 9.97 10.00
N ALA A 216 -7.81 11.14 10.62
CA ALA A 216 -9.14 11.62 11.00
C ALA A 216 -10.03 11.85 9.75
N THR A 217 -9.49 12.51 8.72
CA THR A 217 -10.23 12.77 7.46
C THR A 217 -10.60 11.49 6.75
N ILE A 218 -9.66 10.54 6.64
CA ILE A 218 -9.94 9.24 6.03
C ILE A 218 -10.98 8.49 6.85
N GLY A 219 -10.80 8.38 8.18
CA GLY A 219 -11.74 7.69 9.07
C GLY A 219 -13.16 8.22 8.95
N ALA A 220 -13.34 9.55 8.98
CA ALA A 220 -14.65 10.18 8.83
C ALA A 220 -15.33 9.95 7.46
N SER A 221 -14.57 9.56 6.43
CA SER A 221 -15.10 9.29 5.09
C SER A 221 -15.54 7.84 4.88
N LEU A 222 -15.21 6.96 5.80
CA LEU A 222 -15.48 5.52 5.69
C LEU A 222 -16.72 5.17 6.54
N PRO A 223 -17.51 4.18 6.12
CA PRO A 223 -18.61 3.68 6.95
C PRO A 223 -18.04 2.94 8.19
N ASP A 224 -18.87 2.90 9.24
CA ASP A 224 -18.60 2.13 10.47
C ASP A 224 -18.41 0.63 10.19
#